data_a8c29dbfc183962a21603c739b07da56
#
_entry.id   a8c29dbfc183962a21603c739b07da56
#
_cell.length_a   1.000
_cell.length_b   1.000
_cell.length_c   1.000
_cell.angle_alpha   90.00
_cell.angle_beta   90.00
_cell.angle_gamma   90.00
#
_symmetry.space_group_name_H-M   'P 1'
#
loop_
_entity.id
_entity.type
_entity.pdbx_description
1 polymer ?
#
loop_
_entity_poly.entity_id
_entity_poly.type
_entity_poly.pdbx_seq_one_letter_code
_entity_poly.pdbx_strand_id
1 'polypeptide(L)'
;ESIYEYGARAGFWRLWRMFTGRGVPLTIYGVAQALMRSPDQVEAMKEAGWEIASHGLKWVEHRDMPEEEERRQIAETIRLHTEVTGARPTGWYTGRCSVNTVRLTAEAGFDWVSDTYDDDLPYWIEAGERDQLVIPYTLEANDMRFATAPGYITGEQFFQYLKDSFDTLYAEGQAGQAKMTQYTRYLSIA
;
A
#
# COMPACT_ATOMS: atom_id res chain seq x y z
N GLU A 1 -18.91 10.80 7.73
CA GLU A 1 -17.96 10.28 8.76
C GLU A 1 -18.21 8.81 9.09
N SER A 2 -19.46 8.37 9.38
CA SER A 2 -19.76 6.98 9.78
C SER A 2 -19.32 5.91 8.77
N ILE A 3 -19.23 6.21 7.49
CA ILE A 3 -18.80 5.26 6.46
C ILE A 3 -17.35 4.78 6.69
N TYR A 4 -16.49 5.66 7.20
CA TYR A 4 -15.10 5.31 7.50
C TYR A 4 -14.97 4.49 8.78
N GLU A 5 -15.88 4.67 9.74
CA GLU A 5 -15.87 3.93 10.98
C GLU A 5 -16.19 2.44 10.82
N TYR A 6 -16.96 2.09 9.78
CA TYR A 6 -17.23 0.69 9.48
C TYR A 6 -15.93 -0.08 9.20
N GLY A 7 -14.99 0.54 8.48
CA GLY A 7 -13.67 -0.04 8.22
C GLY A 7 -12.93 -0.37 9.52
N ALA A 8 -12.84 0.58 10.44
CA ALA A 8 -12.16 0.39 11.71
C ALA A 8 -12.87 -0.59 12.64
N ARG A 9 -14.21 -0.52 12.73
CA ARG A 9 -15.00 -1.29 13.71
C ARG A 9 -15.31 -2.73 13.27
N ALA A 10 -15.49 -2.95 11.97
CA ALA A 10 -15.94 -4.26 11.46
C ALA A 10 -15.08 -4.80 10.34
N GLY A 11 -14.73 -3.97 9.34
CA GLY A 11 -14.03 -4.40 8.13
C GLY A 11 -12.64 -4.95 8.43
N PHE A 12 -11.84 -4.22 9.19
CA PHE A 12 -10.50 -4.64 9.60
C PHE A 12 -10.51 -6.01 10.27
N TRP A 13 -11.36 -6.22 11.26
CA TRP A 13 -11.41 -7.46 12.03
C TRP A 13 -11.89 -8.67 11.22
N ARG A 14 -12.72 -8.44 10.18
CA ARG A 14 -13.07 -9.51 9.22
C ARG A 14 -11.87 -9.92 8.40
N LEU A 15 -11.11 -8.96 7.88
CA LEU A 15 -9.90 -9.22 7.11
C LEU A 15 -8.82 -9.85 7.98
N TRP A 16 -8.60 -9.33 9.17
CA TRP A 16 -7.63 -9.88 10.12
C TRP A 16 -7.89 -11.37 10.39
N ARG A 17 -9.12 -11.73 10.76
CA ARG A 17 -9.49 -13.15 10.97
C ARG A 17 -9.34 -13.99 9.72
N MET A 18 -9.69 -13.44 8.58
CA MET A 18 -9.63 -14.17 7.31
C MET A 18 -8.18 -14.48 6.90
N PHE A 19 -7.29 -13.50 7.00
CA PHE A 19 -5.90 -13.67 6.57
C PHE A 19 -5.06 -14.41 7.60
N THR A 20 -5.20 -14.12 8.88
CA THR A 20 -4.51 -14.86 9.95
C THR A 20 -4.96 -16.32 10.00
N GLY A 21 -6.26 -16.58 9.87
CA GLY A 21 -6.79 -17.96 9.83
C GLY A 21 -6.32 -18.79 8.63
N ARG A 22 -5.75 -18.14 7.61
CA ARG A 22 -5.17 -18.80 6.42
C ARG A 22 -3.64 -18.73 6.38
N GLY A 23 -3.01 -18.06 7.34
CA GLY A 23 -1.56 -17.87 7.36
C GLY A 23 -1.04 -17.04 6.18
N VAL A 24 -1.84 -16.13 5.63
CA VAL A 24 -1.44 -15.29 4.49
C VAL A 24 -0.69 -14.06 4.99
N PRO A 25 0.57 -13.85 4.56
CA PRO A 25 1.30 -12.64 4.89
C PRO A 25 0.70 -11.44 4.14
N LEU A 26 0.74 -10.26 4.79
CA LEU A 26 0.26 -9.01 4.20
C LEU A 26 1.26 -7.89 4.40
N THR A 27 1.25 -6.94 3.47
CA THR A 27 1.80 -5.60 3.65
C THR A 27 0.63 -4.62 3.79
N ILE A 28 0.63 -3.85 4.86
CA ILE A 28 -0.40 -2.84 5.15
C ILE A 28 0.16 -1.46 4.77
N TYR A 29 -0.50 -0.75 3.88
CA TYR A 29 -0.21 0.65 3.61
C TYR A 29 -0.91 1.53 4.66
N GLY A 30 -0.19 1.91 5.70
CA GLY A 30 -0.72 2.64 6.84
C GLY A 30 -0.52 4.15 6.71
N VAL A 31 -1.62 4.92 6.74
CA VAL A 31 -1.57 6.38 6.91
C VAL A 31 -1.18 6.68 8.34
N ALA A 32 -0.07 7.41 8.57
CA ALA A 32 0.50 7.58 9.92
C ALA A 32 -0.50 8.14 10.94
N GLN A 33 -1.29 9.14 10.57
CA GLN A 33 -2.32 9.69 11.48
C GLN A 33 -3.49 8.73 11.74
N ALA A 34 -3.80 7.82 10.81
CA ALA A 34 -4.81 6.80 11.03
C ALA A 34 -4.29 5.71 11.97
N LEU A 35 -3.04 5.29 11.82
CA LEU A 35 -2.39 4.34 12.75
C LEU A 35 -2.43 4.85 14.18
N MET A 36 -2.14 6.14 14.42
CA MET A 36 -2.23 6.76 15.75
C MET A 36 -3.61 6.66 16.39
N ARG A 37 -4.67 6.69 15.58
CA ARG A 37 -6.06 6.62 16.06
C ARG A 37 -6.58 5.20 16.22
N SER A 38 -5.78 4.21 15.84
CA SER A 38 -6.20 2.81 15.72
C SER A 38 -5.22 1.87 16.44
N PRO A 39 -4.93 2.08 17.75
CA PRO A 39 -3.92 1.31 18.48
C PRO A 39 -4.23 -0.19 18.52
N ASP A 40 -5.50 -0.58 18.67
CA ASP A 40 -5.90 -1.99 18.72
C ASP A 40 -5.62 -2.70 17.37
N GLN A 41 -5.85 -2.01 16.25
CA GLN A 41 -5.57 -2.54 14.93
C GLN A 41 -4.05 -2.63 14.68
N VAL A 42 -3.28 -1.65 15.14
CA VAL A 42 -1.81 -1.68 15.05
C VAL A 42 -1.26 -2.87 15.82
N GLU A 43 -1.72 -3.11 17.03
CA GLU A 43 -1.27 -4.26 17.83
C GLU A 43 -1.64 -5.59 17.15
N ALA A 44 -2.86 -5.71 16.63
CA ALA A 44 -3.30 -6.89 15.89
C ALA A 44 -2.47 -7.15 14.62
N MET A 45 -2.05 -6.10 13.89
CA MET A 45 -1.16 -6.24 12.73
C MET A 45 0.23 -6.72 13.15
N LYS A 46 0.78 -6.19 14.25
CA LYS A 46 2.06 -6.62 14.81
C LYS A 46 2.02 -8.08 15.28
N GLU A 47 0.97 -8.48 16.02
CA GLU A 47 0.76 -9.86 16.46
C GLU A 47 0.67 -10.84 15.27
N ALA A 48 0.06 -10.41 14.18
CA ALA A 48 -0.02 -11.19 12.94
C ALA A 48 1.29 -11.25 12.15
N GLY A 49 2.32 -10.50 12.55
CA GLY A 49 3.60 -10.40 11.84
C GLY A 49 3.48 -9.73 10.48
N TRP A 50 2.48 -8.87 10.28
CA TRP A 50 2.30 -8.16 9.01
C TRP A 50 3.27 -6.99 8.88
N GLU A 51 3.76 -6.78 7.66
CA GLU A 51 4.50 -5.55 7.34
C GLU A 51 3.55 -4.35 7.39
N ILE A 52 3.97 -3.28 8.08
CA ILE A 52 3.24 -2.00 8.07
C ILE A 52 4.12 -1.00 7.32
N ALA A 53 3.84 -0.85 6.03
CA ALA A 53 4.45 0.16 5.16
C ALA A 53 3.71 1.50 5.27
N SER A 54 4.31 2.56 4.79
CA SER A 54 3.75 3.90 4.87
C SER A 54 2.77 4.21 3.74
N HIS A 55 1.66 4.87 4.07
CA HIS A 55 0.77 5.55 3.12
C HIS A 55 0.78 7.07 3.34
N GLY A 56 1.93 7.62 3.72
CA GLY A 56 2.10 9.04 4.00
C GLY A 56 1.54 9.48 5.35
N LEU A 57 1.65 10.78 5.60
CA LEU A 57 1.19 11.42 6.85
C LEU A 57 -0.33 11.44 6.96
N LYS A 58 -0.95 11.86 5.87
CA LYS A 58 -2.40 11.98 5.65
C LYS A 58 -2.71 11.49 4.24
N TRP A 59 -3.96 11.12 4.00
CA TRP A 59 -4.41 10.78 2.67
C TRP A 59 -4.71 12.04 1.85
N VAL A 60 -3.65 12.68 1.36
CA VAL A 60 -3.67 13.92 0.57
C VAL A 60 -2.89 13.75 -0.72
N GLU A 61 -3.14 14.62 -1.70
CA GLU A 61 -2.42 14.64 -2.95
C GLU A 61 -1.07 15.34 -2.77
N HIS A 62 0.01 14.70 -3.27
CA HIS A 62 1.36 15.25 -3.23
C HIS A 62 1.76 15.93 -4.53
N ARG A 63 1.01 15.73 -5.62
CA ARG A 63 1.36 16.18 -6.98
C ARG A 63 1.91 17.59 -7.04
N ASP A 64 1.22 18.53 -6.45
CA ASP A 64 1.56 19.96 -6.46
C ASP A 64 2.12 20.45 -5.11
N MET A 65 2.52 19.51 -4.24
CA MET A 65 3.08 19.84 -2.94
C MET A 65 4.50 20.40 -3.11
N PRO A 66 4.84 21.54 -2.48
CA PRO A 66 6.22 22.02 -2.46
C PRO A 66 7.17 20.99 -1.86
N GLU A 67 8.36 20.84 -2.42
CA GLU A 67 9.34 19.82 -2.01
C GLU A 67 9.64 19.86 -0.50
N GLU A 68 9.84 21.03 0.06
CA GLU A 68 10.13 21.19 1.49
C GLU A 68 8.97 20.72 2.38
N GLU A 69 7.74 20.95 1.94
CA GLU A 69 6.56 20.47 2.67
C GLU A 69 6.44 18.95 2.57
N GLU A 70 6.69 18.39 1.39
CA GLU A 70 6.69 16.93 1.21
C GLU A 70 7.79 16.26 2.05
N ARG A 71 9.00 16.81 2.04
CA ARG A 71 10.11 16.36 2.88
C ARG A 71 9.75 16.39 4.37
N ARG A 72 9.12 17.46 4.81
CA ARG A 72 8.65 17.61 6.20
C ARG A 72 7.58 16.55 6.53
N GLN A 73 6.64 16.30 5.63
CA GLN A 73 5.59 15.29 5.82
C GLN A 73 6.16 13.87 5.84
N ILE A 74 7.15 13.56 5.00
CA ILE A 74 7.85 12.28 5.02
C ILE A 74 8.56 12.08 6.37
N ALA A 75 9.30 13.08 6.86
CA ALA A 75 9.98 13.00 8.14
C ALA A 75 8.99 12.80 9.31
N GLU A 76 7.89 13.55 9.33
CA GLU A 76 6.85 13.42 10.35
C GLU A 76 6.12 12.07 10.25
N THR A 77 5.91 11.56 9.05
CA THR A 77 5.37 10.20 8.83
C THR A 77 6.24 9.15 9.49
N ILE A 78 7.55 9.20 9.26
CA ILE A 78 8.50 8.25 9.85
C ILE A 78 8.46 8.33 11.36
N ARG A 79 8.44 9.56 11.92
CA ARG A 79 8.39 9.78 13.36
C ARG A 79 7.14 9.15 13.99
N LEU A 80 5.96 9.50 13.48
CA LEU A 80 4.68 9.01 13.99
C LEU A 80 4.52 7.50 13.79
N HIS A 81 4.88 7.00 12.62
CA HIS A 81 4.82 5.57 12.33
C HIS A 81 5.69 4.79 13.33
N THR A 82 6.92 5.23 13.55
CA THR A 82 7.84 4.59 14.49
C THR A 82 7.33 4.64 15.92
N GLU A 83 6.75 5.78 16.33
CA GLU A 83 6.15 5.94 17.66
C GLU A 83 5.02 4.95 17.91
N VAL A 84 4.16 4.74 16.91
CA VAL A 84 2.94 3.91 17.06
C VAL A 84 3.22 2.43 16.86
N THR A 85 4.07 2.07 15.89
CA THR A 85 4.32 0.66 15.56
C THR A 85 5.52 0.06 16.29
N GLY A 86 6.42 0.92 16.80
CA GLY A 86 7.69 0.51 17.38
C GLY A 86 8.79 0.26 16.35
N ALA A 87 8.53 0.44 15.06
CA ALA A 87 9.47 0.22 13.98
C ALA A 87 9.34 1.30 12.90
N ARG A 88 10.46 1.62 12.26
CA ARG A 88 10.48 2.50 11.08
C ARG A 88 9.80 1.81 9.91
N PRO A 89 8.98 2.51 9.09
CA PRO A 89 8.45 1.92 7.87
C PRO A 89 9.56 1.69 6.85
N THR A 90 9.54 0.52 6.20
CA THR A 90 10.49 0.14 5.15
C THR A 90 10.01 0.51 3.76
N GLY A 91 8.70 0.51 3.53
CA GLY A 91 8.07 0.78 2.25
C GLY A 91 7.20 2.03 2.23
N TRP A 92 7.05 2.59 1.04
CA TRP A 92 6.25 3.79 0.79
C TRP A 92 5.31 3.63 -0.41
N TYR A 93 4.06 4.05 -0.23
CA TYR A 93 3.07 4.22 -1.29
C TYR A 93 2.06 5.30 -0.91
N THR A 94 1.79 6.26 -1.80
CA THR A 94 0.73 7.27 -1.60
C THR A 94 -0.35 7.20 -2.66
N GLY A 95 -0.05 6.69 -3.84
CA GLY A 95 -0.94 6.66 -5.00
C GLY A 95 -1.22 8.04 -5.61
N ARG A 96 -0.63 9.09 -5.05
CA ARG A 96 -0.80 10.50 -5.44
C ARG A 96 0.51 11.26 -5.30
N CYS A 97 1.58 10.64 -5.79
CA CYS A 97 2.94 11.13 -5.67
C CYS A 97 3.20 12.45 -6.42
N SER A 98 4.21 13.18 -5.99
CA SER A 98 4.83 14.28 -6.73
C SER A 98 5.99 13.76 -7.60
N VAL A 99 6.56 14.63 -8.41
CA VAL A 99 7.80 14.32 -9.15
C VAL A 99 9.01 14.12 -8.23
N ASN A 100 8.94 14.55 -6.98
CA ASN A 100 10.00 14.44 -5.99
C ASN A 100 9.88 13.22 -5.09
N THR A 101 8.68 12.61 -4.98
CA THR A 101 8.36 11.58 -3.98
C THR A 101 9.39 10.45 -3.95
N VAL A 102 9.73 9.88 -5.11
CA VAL A 102 10.65 8.73 -5.17
C VAL A 102 12.04 9.11 -4.64
N ARG A 103 12.57 10.26 -5.07
CA ARG A 103 13.86 10.76 -4.57
C ARG A 103 13.82 11.06 -3.08
N LEU A 104 12.79 11.75 -2.61
CA LEU A 104 12.65 12.12 -1.20
C LEU A 104 12.51 10.91 -0.29
N THR A 105 11.81 9.87 -0.73
CA THR A 105 11.69 8.61 0.03
C THR A 105 13.01 7.84 0.05
N ALA A 106 13.77 7.83 -1.05
CA ALA A 106 15.10 7.25 -1.09
C ALA A 106 16.04 7.98 -0.14
N GLU A 107 16.12 9.31 -0.20
CA GLU A 107 16.91 10.16 0.71
C GLU A 107 16.51 9.94 2.18
N ALA A 108 15.22 9.76 2.44
CA ALA A 108 14.71 9.46 3.77
C ALA A 108 15.00 8.03 4.22
N GLY A 109 15.53 7.15 3.38
CA GLY A 109 15.99 5.80 3.71
C GLY A 109 14.89 4.74 3.70
N PHE A 110 13.86 4.88 2.88
CA PHE A 110 12.94 3.77 2.59
C PHE A 110 13.63 2.73 1.71
N ASP A 111 13.31 1.45 1.93
CA ASP A 111 13.89 0.35 1.17
C ASP A 111 13.22 0.19 -0.19
N TRP A 112 11.92 0.47 -0.27
CA TRP A 112 11.14 0.36 -1.50
C TRP A 112 10.01 1.39 -1.60
N VAL A 113 9.58 1.65 -2.85
CA VAL A 113 8.45 2.52 -3.18
C VAL A 113 7.53 1.84 -4.20
N SER A 114 6.20 2.06 -4.08
CA SER A 114 5.19 1.50 -5.00
C SER A 114 4.41 2.58 -5.78
N ASP A 115 4.89 3.81 -5.83
CA ASP A 115 4.20 4.91 -6.52
C ASP A 115 4.44 4.92 -8.04
N THR A 116 4.46 3.74 -8.68
CA THR A 116 4.55 3.56 -10.13
C THR A 116 3.56 2.51 -10.62
N TYR A 117 3.24 2.54 -11.92
CA TYR A 117 2.27 1.65 -12.58
C TYR A 117 2.79 1.17 -13.94
N ASP A 118 4.08 1.13 -14.14
CA ASP A 118 4.75 1.11 -15.44
C ASP A 118 5.41 -0.22 -15.81
N ASP A 119 5.43 -1.20 -14.89
CA ASP A 119 6.00 -2.51 -15.15
C ASP A 119 5.25 -3.62 -14.38
N ASP A 120 5.44 -4.85 -14.83
CA ASP A 120 4.97 -6.07 -14.15
C ASP A 120 6.00 -6.62 -13.14
N LEU A 121 7.20 -6.08 -13.09
CA LEU A 121 8.27 -6.57 -12.22
C LEU A 121 8.89 -5.45 -11.38
N PRO A 122 9.36 -5.76 -10.17
CA PRO A 122 10.21 -4.85 -9.43
C PRO A 122 11.51 -4.53 -10.18
N TYR A 123 11.95 -3.29 -10.08
CA TYR A 123 13.19 -2.83 -10.69
C TYR A 123 13.88 -1.78 -9.82
N TRP A 124 15.17 -1.54 -10.10
CA TRP A 124 15.96 -0.53 -9.40
C TRP A 124 16.08 0.72 -10.26
N ILE A 125 16.03 1.87 -9.61
CA ILE A 125 16.30 3.18 -10.22
C ILE A 125 17.33 3.96 -9.40
N GLU A 126 18.07 4.81 -10.07
CA GLU A 126 18.89 5.83 -9.39
C GLU A 126 17.99 6.93 -8.84
N ALA A 127 18.04 7.14 -7.54
CA ALA A 127 17.20 8.11 -6.84
C ALA A 127 18.05 9.04 -5.95
N GLY A 128 18.82 9.91 -6.58
CA GLY A 128 19.81 10.77 -5.91
C GLY A 128 21.11 10.02 -5.61
N GLU A 129 21.51 9.95 -4.34
CA GLU A 129 22.79 9.33 -3.93
C GLU A 129 22.69 7.81 -3.67
N ARG A 130 21.51 7.22 -3.85
CA ARG A 130 21.30 5.78 -3.63
C ARG A 130 20.29 5.21 -4.62
N ASP A 131 20.40 3.90 -4.84
CA ASP A 131 19.42 3.16 -5.60
C ASP A 131 18.14 2.96 -4.77
N GLN A 132 17.00 3.03 -5.45
CA GLN A 132 15.67 2.78 -4.87
C GLN A 132 15.02 1.59 -5.55
N LEU A 133 14.56 0.61 -4.76
CA LEU A 133 13.71 -0.46 -5.26
C LEU A 133 12.31 0.09 -5.55
N VAL A 134 11.86 -0.12 -6.77
CA VAL A 134 10.48 0.16 -7.19
C VAL A 134 9.73 -1.16 -7.31
N ILE A 135 8.57 -1.22 -6.67
CA ILE A 135 7.63 -2.35 -6.77
C ILE A 135 6.35 -1.81 -7.40
N PRO A 136 6.13 -1.98 -8.72
CA PRO A 136 5.00 -1.38 -9.39
C PRO A 136 3.65 -1.82 -8.80
N TYR A 137 2.72 -0.89 -8.71
CA TYR A 137 1.38 -1.12 -8.17
C TYR A 137 0.41 -1.52 -9.27
N THR A 138 -0.41 -2.55 -9.03
CA THR A 138 -1.43 -3.02 -9.98
C THR A 138 -2.78 -2.37 -9.65
N LEU A 139 -3.10 -1.26 -10.31
CA LEU A 139 -4.27 -0.44 -9.98
C LEU A 139 -5.60 -1.16 -10.24
N GLU A 140 -5.69 -1.93 -11.31
CA GLU A 140 -6.91 -2.64 -11.72
C GLU A 140 -7.27 -3.82 -10.82
N ALA A 141 -6.31 -4.40 -10.10
CA ALA A 141 -6.52 -5.47 -9.13
C ALA A 141 -6.90 -4.95 -7.75
N ASN A 142 -7.60 -3.82 -7.70
CA ASN A 142 -7.98 -3.12 -6.48
C ASN A 142 -9.51 -3.13 -6.28
N ASP A 143 -9.97 -3.52 -5.08
CA ASP A 143 -11.39 -3.55 -4.74
C ASP A 143 -12.03 -2.15 -4.60
N MET A 144 -11.24 -1.07 -4.62
CA MET A 144 -11.77 0.29 -4.76
C MET A 144 -12.69 0.44 -5.98
N ARG A 145 -12.54 -0.41 -7.00
CA ARG A 145 -13.38 -0.44 -8.19
C ARG A 145 -14.84 -0.85 -7.92
N PHE A 146 -15.19 -1.32 -6.72
CA PHE A 146 -16.59 -1.40 -6.31
C PHE A 146 -17.23 -0.02 -6.06
N ALA A 147 -16.41 0.99 -5.79
CA ALA A 147 -16.87 2.36 -5.52
C ALA A 147 -16.66 3.34 -6.69
N THR A 148 -16.02 2.90 -7.78
CA THR A 148 -15.69 3.75 -8.93
C THR A 148 -16.19 3.14 -10.24
N ALA A 149 -16.66 3.97 -11.18
CA ALA A 149 -17.13 3.53 -12.49
C ALA A 149 -15.99 3.56 -13.54
N PRO A 150 -15.95 2.58 -14.49
CA PRO A 150 -16.65 1.31 -14.48
C PRO A 150 -16.05 0.39 -13.41
N GLY A 151 -16.89 -0.26 -12.62
CA GLY A 151 -16.43 -1.03 -11.46
C GLY A 151 -17.11 -2.40 -11.38
N TYR A 152 -16.82 -3.09 -10.27
CA TYR A 152 -17.44 -4.37 -9.96
C TYR A 152 -18.77 -4.17 -9.24
N ILE A 153 -19.75 -5.02 -9.57
CA ILE A 153 -21.07 -5.04 -8.92
C ILE A 153 -21.17 -6.20 -7.93
N THR A 154 -20.48 -7.32 -8.24
CA THR A 154 -20.49 -8.53 -7.42
C THR A 154 -19.10 -9.00 -7.07
N GLY A 155 -18.97 -9.70 -5.93
CA GLY A 155 -17.69 -10.34 -5.56
C GLY A 155 -17.23 -11.38 -6.57
N GLU A 156 -18.15 -12.00 -7.31
CA GLU A 156 -17.86 -12.99 -8.33
C GLU A 156 -17.18 -12.37 -9.56
N GLN A 157 -17.60 -11.15 -9.96
CA GLN A 157 -16.91 -10.39 -11.01
C GLN A 157 -15.48 -10.05 -10.60
N PHE A 158 -15.26 -9.64 -9.37
CA PHE A 158 -13.93 -9.34 -8.87
C PHE A 158 -13.06 -10.61 -8.79
N PHE A 159 -13.60 -11.70 -8.27
CA PHE A 159 -12.90 -12.98 -8.22
C PHE A 159 -12.51 -13.45 -9.63
N GLN A 160 -13.44 -13.41 -10.59
CA GLN A 160 -13.15 -13.82 -11.96
C GLN A 160 -12.05 -12.95 -12.59
N TYR A 161 -12.12 -11.65 -12.39
CA TYR A 161 -11.08 -10.74 -12.89
C TYR A 161 -9.69 -11.06 -12.31
N LEU A 162 -9.60 -11.25 -10.98
CA LEU A 162 -8.33 -11.60 -10.33
C LEU A 162 -7.81 -12.97 -10.78
N LYS A 163 -8.71 -13.93 -10.95
CA LYS A 163 -8.36 -15.27 -11.43
C LYS A 163 -7.83 -15.23 -12.85
N ASP A 164 -8.50 -14.53 -13.77
CA ASP A 164 -8.07 -14.42 -15.16
C ASP A 164 -6.74 -13.68 -15.27
N SER A 165 -6.53 -12.64 -14.48
CA SER A 165 -5.26 -11.92 -14.38
C SER A 165 -4.14 -12.85 -13.89
N PHE A 166 -4.39 -13.62 -12.84
CA PHE A 166 -3.44 -14.60 -12.32
C PHE A 166 -3.11 -15.68 -13.37
N ASP A 167 -4.13 -16.28 -13.99
CA ASP A 167 -3.94 -17.35 -14.97
C ASP A 167 -3.11 -16.88 -16.17
N THR A 168 -3.35 -15.63 -16.63
CA THR A 168 -2.59 -15.02 -17.73
C THR A 168 -1.13 -14.84 -17.35
N LEU A 169 -0.85 -14.19 -16.22
CA LEU A 169 0.52 -13.94 -15.75
C LEU A 169 1.24 -15.25 -15.41
N TYR A 170 0.52 -16.24 -14.89
CA TYR A 170 1.08 -17.56 -14.61
C TYR A 170 1.49 -18.27 -15.91
N ALA A 171 0.65 -18.23 -16.95
CA ALA A 171 0.96 -18.81 -18.25
C ALA A 171 2.17 -18.13 -18.91
N GLU A 172 2.28 -16.81 -18.83
CA GLU A 172 3.46 -16.04 -19.28
C GLU A 172 4.72 -16.44 -18.50
N GLY A 173 4.61 -16.60 -17.17
CA GLY A 173 5.70 -17.09 -16.34
C GLY A 173 6.16 -18.49 -16.74
N GLN A 174 5.24 -19.40 -17.04
CA GLN A 174 5.57 -20.75 -17.57
C GLN A 174 6.24 -20.69 -18.95
N ALA A 175 5.95 -19.68 -19.75
CA ALA A 175 6.59 -19.44 -21.04
C ALA A 175 7.97 -18.74 -20.91
N GLY A 176 8.48 -18.53 -19.67
CA GLY A 176 9.78 -17.95 -19.40
C GLY A 176 9.80 -16.45 -19.23
N GLN A 177 8.62 -15.80 -19.12
CA GLN A 177 8.49 -14.38 -18.82
C GLN A 177 8.10 -14.22 -17.34
N ALA A 178 9.03 -13.81 -16.48
CA ALA A 178 8.72 -13.55 -15.08
C ALA A 178 7.65 -12.47 -14.96
N LYS A 179 6.71 -12.66 -14.05
CA LYS A 179 5.58 -11.73 -13.81
C LYS A 179 5.27 -11.60 -12.33
N MET A 180 4.78 -10.43 -11.95
CA MET A 180 4.25 -10.14 -10.62
C MET A 180 2.97 -9.32 -10.75
N THR A 181 2.07 -9.45 -9.80
CA THR A 181 0.93 -8.55 -9.64
C THR A 181 0.65 -8.32 -8.15
N GLN A 182 0.23 -7.13 -7.82
CA GLN A 182 -0.25 -6.81 -6.49
C GLN A 182 -1.77 -6.90 -6.45
N TYR A 183 -2.29 -7.70 -5.52
CA TYR A 183 -3.73 -7.72 -5.25
C TYR A 183 -4.02 -6.82 -4.05
N THR A 184 -4.74 -5.74 -4.30
CA THR A 184 -5.01 -4.73 -3.28
C THR A 184 -6.43 -4.80 -2.81
N ARG A 185 -6.60 -4.81 -1.49
CA ARG A 185 -7.88 -4.61 -0.84
C ARG A 185 -7.88 -3.28 -0.11
N TYR A 186 -8.73 -2.38 -0.57
CA TYR A 186 -8.86 -1.06 0.03
C TYR A 186 -9.68 -1.13 1.31
N LEU A 187 -9.08 -0.77 2.43
CA LEU A 187 -9.77 -0.60 3.70
C LEU A 187 -9.47 0.80 4.22
N SER A 188 -10.48 1.66 4.23
CA SER A 188 -10.35 2.96 4.86
C SER A 188 -10.60 2.83 6.36
N ILE A 189 -9.57 3.19 7.14
CA ILE A 189 -9.63 3.37 8.59
C ILE A 189 -9.42 4.85 8.82
N ALA A 190 -10.43 5.56 9.27
CA ALA A 190 -10.38 7.00 9.51
C ALA A 190 -9.99 7.32 10.96
#